data_648ccd492fae85d780436392e11b8b92
#
_entry.id   648ccd492fae85d780436392e11b8b92
#
_cell.length_a   1.000
_cell.length_b   1.000
_cell.length_c   1.000
_cell.angle_alpha   90.00
_cell.angle_beta   90.00
_cell.angle_gamma   90.00
#
_symmetry.space_group_name_H-M   'P 1'
#
loop_
_entity.id
_entity.type
_entity.pdbx_description
1 polymer ?
#
loop_
_entity_poly.entity_id
_entity_poly.type
_entity_poly.pdbx_seq_one_letter_code
_entity_poly.pdbx_strand_id
1 'polypeptide(L)'
;MTVRDIQHHLASTLGTDLSHETISKITDQISQEVLAWQHRPLDGLYPVIYLDAIMIKVRDGAHVTNKAAHIAVGVDMDGIKHVLGIWVQASEGARFWAQVCAELANRGIKDVLIVCCDGLTGLPEAIEATWPQATVQTCVVHLIRAATRFVSYSDRKAVVAALRPIYQAPSEEAAWEALETFEASELGQRYPAAVRTFTDSWERFTPFLAFPPMVRRVISPPLRGRCPLHQRIEAASYQLRKVTRNRGHFPSDEAAVKLLWLAICNIEDKRARQRQKEQQKGRAGKSATTGRLIEGAITTNWKQALQQLSLAYPDRINPHL
;
A
#
# COMPACT_ATOMS: atom_id res chain seq x y z
N MET A 1 -15.77 -3.29 22.94
CA MET A 1 -16.38 -4.61 23.15
C MET A 1 -15.50 -5.34 24.14
N THR A 2 -15.99 -5.63 25.34
CA THR A 2 -15.27 -6.37 26.37
C THR A 2 -15.35 -7.88 26.09
N VAL A 3 -14.54 -8.69 26.76
CA VAL A 3 -14.64 -10.17 26.67
C VAL A 3 -16.04 -10.65 27.07
N ARG A 4 -16.65 -9.98 28.05
CA ARG A 4 -18.04 -10.25 28.46
C ARG A 4 -19.06 -9.95 27.35
N ASP A 5 -18.87 -8.88 26.59
CA ASP A 5 -19.77 -8.54 25.47
C ASP A 5 -19.64 -9.59 24.35
N ILE A 6 -18.43 -10.13 24.12
CA ILE A 6 -18.17 -11.21 23.18
C ILE A 6 -18.87 -12.50 23.65
N GLN A 7 -18.72 -12.85 24.92
CA GLN A 7 -19.35 -14.03 25.52
C GLN A 7 -20.88 -13.96 25.39
N HIS A 8 -21.47 -12.83 25.78
CA HIS A 8 -22.94 -12.64 25.66
C HIS A 8 -23.42 -12.70 24.21
N HIS A 9 -22.65 -12.12 23.26
CA HIS A 9 -22.99 -12.16 21.85
C HIS A 9 -22.89 -13.57 21.26
N LEU A 10 -21.86 -14.34 21.60
CA LEU A 10 -21.72 -15.74 21.17
C LEU A 10 -22.83 -16.61 21.71
N ALA A 11 -23.16 -16.46 23.00
CA ALA A 11 -24.28 -17.19 23.64
C ALA A 11 -25.63 -16.86 22.99
N SER A 12 -25.91 -15.56 22.77
CA SER A 12 -27.21 -15.10 22.24
C SER A 12 -27.38 -15.34 20.73
N THR A 13 -26.30 -15.32 19.95
CA THR A 13 -26.38 -15.35 18.46
C THR A 13 -26.05 -16.72 17.89
N LEU A 14 -25.09 -17.43 18.48
CA LEU A 14 -24.61 -18.72 18.00
C LEU A 14 -24.98 -19.89 18.93
N GLY A 15 -25.61 -19.63 20.08
CA GLY A 15 -25.94 -20.65 21.08
C GLY A 15 -24.70 -21.30 21.70
N THR A 16 -23.52 -20.67 21.57
CA THR A 16 -22.26 -21.22 22.05
C THR A 16 -21.82 -20.45 23.29
N ASP A 17 -21.71 -21.16 24.39
CA ASP A 17 -21.22 -20.60 25.66
C ASP A 17 -19.72 -20.89 25.79
N LEU A 18 -18.91 -19.83 25.62
CA LEU A 18 -17.47 -19.88 25.82
C LEU A 18 -17.12 -19.17 27.12
N SER A 19 -16.25 -19.80 27.92
CA SER A 19 -15.77 -19.17 29.14
C SER A 19 -14.94 -17.94 28.86
N HIS A 20 -14.89 -17.00 29.80
CA HIS A 20 -14.01 -15.82 29.71
C HIS A 20 -12.55 -16.21 29.47
N GLU A 21 -12.08 -17.27 30.11
CA GLU A 21 -10.73 -17.81 29.95
C GLU A 21 -10.48 -18.34 28.53
N THR A 22 -11.45 -19.01 27.93
CA THR A 22 -11.34 -19.52 26.56
C THR A 22 -11.23 -18.38 25.57
N ILE A 23 -12.03 -17.33 25.72
CA ILE A 23 -11.97 -16.14 24.86
C ILE A 23 -10.63 -15.42 25.05
N SER A 24 -10.13 -15.32 26.29
CA SER A 24 -8.81 -14.74 26.56
C SER A 24 -7.69 -15.54 25.90
N LYS A 25 -7.69 -16.87 26.05
CA LYS A 25 -6.71 -17.76 25.41
C LYS A 25 -6.70 -17.63 23.88
N ILE A 26 -7.89 -17.57 23.25
CA ILE A 26 -8.00 -17.35 21.79
C ILE A 26 -7.39 -15.98 21.42
N THR A 27 -7.68 -14.94 22.21
CA THR A 27 -7.16 -13.60 21.94
C THR A 27 -5.62 -13.54 22.10
N ASP A 28 -5.08 -14.26 23.09
CA ASP A 28 -3.63 -14.33 23.34
C ASP A 28 -2.93 -15.13 22.24
N GLN A 29 -3.52 -16.23 21.78
CA GLN A 29 -3.02 -17.00 20.65
C GLN A 29 -2.97 -16.15 19.37
N ILE A 30 -4.02 -15.37 19.07
CA ILE A 30 -4.03 -14.43 17.95
C ILE A 30 -2.91 -13.42 18.09
N SER A 31 -2.59 -12.95 19.30
CA SER A 31 -1.47 -12.02 19.53
C SER A 31 -0.13 -12.64 19.15
N GLN A 32 0.09 -13.90 19.52
CA GLN A 32 1.32 -14.63 19.18
C GLN A 32 1.44 -14.86 17.67
N GLU A 33 0.33 -15.19 17.00
CA GLU A 33 0.30 -15.34 15.55
C GLU A 33 0.59 -14.02 14.82
N VAL A 34 0.05 -12.90 15.30
CA VAL A 34 0.34 -11.56 14.77
C VAL A 34 1.83 -11.22 14.92
N LEU A 35 2.41 -11.50 16.09
CA LEU A 35 3.83 -11.27 16.34
C LEU A 35 4.70 -12.15 15.43
N ALA A 36 4.39 -13.44 15.32
CA ALA A 36 5.09 -14.36 14.44
C ALA A 36 5.00 -13.91 12.97
N TRP A 37 3.83 -13.46 12.53
CA TRP A 37 3.63 -12.92 11.19
C TRP A 37 4.42 -11.62 10.97
N GLN A 38 4.41 -10.71 11.95
CA GLN A 38 5.13 -9.43 11.86
C GLN A 38 6.65 -9.64 11.77
N HIS A 39 7.19 -10.67 12.42
CA HIS A 39 8.63 -10.96 12.44
C HIS A 39 9.06 -12.06 11.44
N ARG A 40 8.13 -12.56 10.60
CA ARG A 40 8.47 -13.62 9.65
C ARG A 40 9.58 -13.18 8.68
N PRO A 41 10.43 -14.11 8.22
CA PRO A 41 11.40 -13.83 7.16
C PRO A 41 10.72 -13.34 5.89
N LEU A 42 11.40 -12.45 5.19
CA LEU A 42 10.98 -11.88 3.91
C LEU A 42 11.95 -12.29 2.80
N ASP A 43 11.51 -12.18 1.55
CA ASP A 43 12.36 -12.45 0.41
C ASP A 43 13.48 -11.40 0.31
N GLY A 44 14.61 -11.79 -0.29
CA GLY A 44 15.78 -10.91 -0.42
C GLY A 44 15.59 -9.75 -1.39
N LEU A 45 14.69 -9.88 -2.38
CA LEU A 45 14.38 -8.85 -3.36
C LEU A 45 12.88 -8.64 -3.48
N TYR A 46 12.47 -7.39 -3.40
CA TYR A 46 11.14 -6.92 -3.81
C TYR A 46 11.29 -5.86 -4.90
N PRO A 47 10.93 -6.16 -6.17
CA PRO A 47 11.01 -5.17 -7.24
C PRO A 47 10.25 -3.87 -6.94
N VAL A 48 9.11 -3.96 -6.24
CA VAL A 48 8.34 -2.78 -5.85
C VAL A 48 7.83 -2.95 -4.42
N ILE A 49 8.07 -1.95 -3.58
CA ILE A 49 7.42 -1.83 -2.27
C ILE A 49 6.54 -0.58 -2.29
N TYR A 50 5.36 -0.70 -1.73
CA TYR A 50 4.42 0.40 -1.50
C TYR A 50 4.27 0.64 0.00
N LEU A 51 4.36 1.90 0.40
CA LEU A 51 4.08 2.36 1.74
C LEU A 51 2.85 3.28 1.71
N ASP A 52 1.83 2.93 2.46
CA ASP A 52 0.56 3.69 2.57
C ASP A 52 0.12 3.69 4.04
N ALA A 53 -0.71 4.65 4.41
CA ALA A 53 -1.29 4.75 5.75
C ALA A 53 -2.82 4.83 5.70
N ILE A 54 -3.43 4.27 6.73
CA ILE A 54 -4.85 4.45 7.01
C ILE A 54 -5.01 5.11 8.37
N MET A 55 -5.85 6.15 8.43
CA MET A 55 -6.17 6.80 9.71
C MET A 55 -7.18 5.95 10.48
N ILE A 56 -6.86 5.67 11.73
CA ILE A 56 -7.68 4.91 12.67
C ILE A 56 -7.84 5.72 13.97
N LYS A 57 -8.92 5.47 14.69
CA LYS A 57 -9.15 6.06 16.02
C LYS A 57 -8.78 5.05 17.08
N VAL A 58 -7.88 5.43 17.98
CA VAL A 58 -7.41 4.57 19.06
C VAL A 58 -7.56 5.30 20.39
N ARG A 59 -7.98 4.58 21.42
CA ARG A 59 -8.03 5.11 22.79
C ARG A 59 -6.61 5.19 23.33
N ASP A 60 -6.26 6.37 23.84
CA ASP A 60 -5.00 6.64 24.49
C ASP A 60 -5.33 7.27 25.87
N GLY A 61 -5.27 6.46 26.90
CA GLY A 61 -5.75 6.85 28.23
C GLY A 61 -7.26 7.18 28.23
N ALA A 62 -7.59 8.41 28.65
CA ALA A 62 -8.96 8.91 28.70
C ALA A 62 -9.49 9.46 27.36
N HIS A 63 -8.62 9.63 26.36
CA HIS A 63 -8.95 10.29 25.10
C HIS A 63 -8.93 9.30 23.92
N VAL A 64 -9.62 9.66 22.84
CA VAL A 64 -9.55 8.96 21.56
C VAL A 64 -8.76 9.83 20.59
N THR A 65 -7.62 9.31 20.12
CA THR A 65 -6.72 10.00 19.20
C THR A 65 -6.76 9.38 17.82
N ASN A 66 -6.49 10.20 16.79
CA ASN A 66 -6.26 9.68 15.45
C ASN A 66 -4.80 9.23 15.35
N LYS A 67 -4.59 7.96 14.99
CA LYS A 67 -3.26 7.41 14.72
C LYS A 67 -3.20 6.91 13.28
N ALA A 68 -2.01 6.92 12.70
CA ALA A 68 -1.77 6.32 11.40
C ALA A 68 -1.39 4.86 11.57
N ALA A 69 -2.07 3.96 10.83
CA ALA A 69 -1.65 2.58 10.66
C ALA A 69 -0.95 2.49 9.29
N HIS A 70 0.37 2.41 9.34
CA HIS A 70 1.25 2.28 8.17
C HIS A 70 1.29 0.83 7.73
N ILE A 71 1.22 0.63 6.43
CA ILE A 71 1.17 -0.70 5.80
C ILE A 71 2.21 -0.73 4.69
N ALA A 72 3.13 -1.69 4.76
CA ALA A 72 4.05 -1.99 3.68
C ALA A 72 3.51 -3.16 2.85
N VAL A 73 3.47 -2.99 1.53
CA VAL A 73 3.07 -4.02 0.57
C VAL A 73 4.18 -4.22 -0.43
N GLY A 74 4.81 -5.40 -0.44
CA GLY A 74 5.81 -5.80 -1.42
C GLY A 74 5.20 -6.56 -2.59
N VAL A 75 5.77 -6.38 -3.77
CA VAL A 75 5.53 -7.22 -4.95
C VAL A 75 6.74 -8.12 -5.11
N ASP A 76 6.54 -9.42 -5.06
CA ASP A 76 7.61 -10.41 -5.23
C ASP A 76 7.97 -10.63 -6.72
N MET A 77 8.92 -11.52 -6.99
CA MET A 77 9.36 -11.85 -8.35
C MET A 77 8.27 -12.49 -9.20
N ASP A 78 7.27 -13.13 -8.59
CA ASP A 78 6.10 -13.70 -9.28
C ASP A 78 4.99 -12.65 -9.53
N GLY A 79 5.18 -11.41 -9.06
CA GLY A 79 4.21 -10.32 -9.16
C GLY A 79 3.08 -10.41 -8.14
N ILE A 80 3.27 -11.19 -7.10
CA ILE A 80 2.29 -11.37 -6.04
C ILE A 80 2.52 -10.30 -4.99
N LYS A 81 1.43 -9.73 -4.50
CA LYS A 81 1.45 -8.69 -3.47
C LYS A 81 1.31 -9.31 -2.09
N HIS A 82 2.29 -9.04 -1.25
CA HIS A 82 2.30 -9.45 0.15
C HIS A 82 2.27 -8.23 1.06
N VAL A 83 1.47 -8.27 2.12
CA VAL A 83 1.60 -7.28 3.19
C VAL A 83 2.82 -7.65 4.03
N LEU A 84 3.83 -6.79 4.03
CA LEU A 84 5.11 -7.03 4.70
C LEU A 84 5.05 -6.73 6.20
N GLY A 85 4.26 -5.73 6.59
CA GLY A 85 4.08 -5.34 8.00
C GLY A 85 3.02 -4.26 8.19
N ILE A 86 2.66 -4.05 9.47
CA ILE A 86 1.72 -3.03 9.94
C ILE A 86 2.32 -2.35 11.16
N TRP A 87 2.37 -1.02 11.15
CA TRP A 87 2.86 -0.20 12.27
C TRP A 87 1.82 0.86 12.61
N VAL A 88 1.42 0.95 13.87
CA VAL A 88 0.48 1.96 14.37
C VAL A 88 1.26 3.01 15.14
N GLN A 89 1.16 4.27 14.71
CA GLN A 89 1.86 5.39 15.33
C GLN A 89 1.00 6.65 15.41
N ALA A 90 1.21 7.43 16.49
CA ALA A 90 0.57 8.73 16.67
C ALA A 90 1.27 9.84 15.88
N SER A 91 2.60 9.74 15.72
CA SER A 91 3.43 10.72 15.01
C SER A 91 4.36 10.02 14.03
N GLU A 92 4.52 10.62 12.88
CA GLU A 92 5.41 10.19 11.82
C GLU A 92 6.66 11.07 11.83
N GLY A 93 7.82 10.46 11.69
CA GLY A 93 9.09 11.19 11.64
C GLY A 93 10.23 10.31 11.15
N ALA A 94 11.37 10.91 10.85
CA ALA A 94 12.53 10.22 10.29
C ALA A 94 12.96 9.00 11.10
N ARG A 95 12.91 9.10 12.45
CA ARG A 95 13.27 7.99 13.34
C ARG A 95 12.32 6.79 13.19
N PHE A 96 11.01 7.03 13.07
CA PHE A 96 10.04 5.97 12.84
C PHE A 96 10.28 5.26 11.52
N TRP A 97 10.49 6.02 10.44
CA TRP A 97 10.75 5.44 9.12
C TRP A 97 12.08 4.68 9.07
N ALA A 98 13.12 5.18 9.74
CA ALA A 98 14.38 4.46 9.88
C ALA A 98 14.19 3.11 10.58
N GLN A 99 13.34 3.04 11.63
CA GLN A 99 13.01 1.79 12.31
C GLN A 99 12.24 0.83 11.40
N VAL A 100 11.24 1.31 10.64
CA VAL A 100 10.46 0.49 9.69
C VAL A 100 11.36 -0.09 8.61
N CYS A 101 12.21 0.72 7.99
CA CYS A 101 13.15 0.27 6.96
C CYS A 101 14.16 -0.74 7.53
N ALA A 102 14.74 -0.47 8.70
CA ALA A 102 15.66 -1.38 9.37
C ALA A 102 15.00 -2.72 9.75
N GLU A 103 13.76 -2.70 10.23
CA GLU A 103 12.99 -3.91 10.54
C GLU A 103 12.80 -4.76 9.28
N LEU A 104 12.37 -4.15 8.17
CA LEU A 104 12.19 -4.84 6.89
C LEU A 104 13.52 -5.44 6.38
N ALA A 105 14.62 -4.70 6.46
CA ALA A 105 15.95 -5.18 6.08
C ALA A 105 16.41 -6.34 6.98
N ASN A 106 16.24 -6.24 8.30
CA ASN A 106 16.60 -7.29 9.26
C ASN A 106 15.79 -8.58 9.05
N ARG A 107 14.57 -8.48 8.52
CA ARG A 107 13.74 -9.63 8.16
C ARG A 107 14.11 -10.28 6.83
N GLY A 108 15.08 -9.75 6.12
CA GLY A 108 15.68 -10.40 4.95
C GLY A 108 15.69 -9.57 3.67
N ILE A 109 15.04 -8.41 3.60
CA ILE A 109 15.01 -7.58 2.39
C ILE A 109 16.39 -6.95 2.17
N LYS A 110 17.12 -7.48 1.22
CA LYS A 110 18.48 -6.99 0.86
C LYS A 110 18.42 -5.90 -0.21
N ASP A 111 17.42 -5.99 -1.10
CA ASP A 111 17.31 -5.06 -2.23
C ASP A 111 15.85 -4.74 -2.58
N VAL A 112 15.63 -3.48 -3.00
CA VAL A 112 14.35 -2.97 -3.48
C VAL A 112 14.61 -2.05 -4.67
N LEU A 113 13.97 -2.28 -5.82
CA LEU A 113 14.19 -1.43 -6.98
C LEU A 113 13.43 -0.11 -6.87
N ILE A 114 12.17 -0.16 -6.46
CA ILE A 114 11.28 1.01 -6.44
C ILE A 114 10.46 1.00 -5.15
N VAL A 115 10.50 2.11 -4.41
CA VAL A 115 9.63 2.32 -3.25
C VAL A 115 8.63 3.43 -3.56
N CYS A 116 7.36 3.09 -3.61
CA CYS A 116 6.26 4.02 -3.80
C CYS A 116 5.69 4.47 -2.45
N CYS A 117 5.72 5.76 -2.16
CA CYS A 117 5.20 6.31 -0.90
C CYS A 117 4.43 7.62 -1.12
N ASP A 118 3.79 8.13 -0.08
CA ASP A 118 2.99 9.37 -0.15
C ASP A 118 3.80 10.65 0.11
N GLY A 119 5.12 10.57 0.11
CA GLY A 119 6.01 11.73 0.27
C GLY A 119 6.12 12.23 1.72
N LEU A 120 5.94 11.34 2.69
CA LEU A 120 6.09 11.65 4.11
C LEU A 120 7.52 12.09 4.46
N THR A 121 7.62 13.10 5.32
CA THR A 121 8.90 13.67 5.73
C THR A 121 9.77 12.62 6.44
N GLY A 122 11.04 12.53 6.02
CA GLY A 122 12.02 11.60 6.59
C GLY A 122 11.93 10.16 6.06
N LEU A 123 10.92 9.83 5.26
CA LEU A 123 10.78 8.50 4.66
C LEU A 123 11.74 8.30 3.48
N PRO A 124 11.89 9.24 2.53
CA PRO A 124 12.87 9.10 1.46
C PRO A 124 14.29 8.89 1.98
N GLU A 125 14.71 9.68 2.96
CA GLU A 125 16.03 9.61 3.57
C GLU A 125 16.26 8.25 4.29
N ALA A 126 15.23 7.70 4.92
CA ALA A 126 15.29 6.38 5.55
C ALA A 126 15.43 5.25 4.51
N ILE A 127 14.73 5.37 3.37
CA ILE A 127 14.83 4.42 2.26
C ILE A 127 16.23 4.47 1.65
N GLU A 128 16.73 5.66 1.33
CA GLU A 128 18.06 5.86 0.75
C GLU A 128 19.17 5.36 1.67
N ALA A 129 19.03 5.54 2.99
CA ALA A 129 19.98 5.03 3.98
C ALA A 129 19.97 3.49 4.07
N THR A 130 18.81 2.85 3.84
CA THR A 130 18.66 1.39 3.96
C THR A 130 18.93 0.67 2.64
N TRP A 131 18.41 1.21 1.54
CA TRP A 131 18.57 0.69 0.16
C TRP A 131 19.02 1.82 -0.77
N PRO A 132 20.33 2.13 -0.82
CA PRO A 132 20.86 3.30 -1.54
C PRO A 132 20.56 3.29 -3.05
N GLN A 133 20.31 2.11 -3.62
CA GLN A 133 20.00 1.96 -5.04
C GLN A 133 18.50 1.92 -5.34
N ALA A 134 17.64 2.09 -4.33
CA ALA A 134 16.20 2.12 -4.52
C ALA A 134 15.76 3.47 -5.11
N THR A 135 14.89 3.42 -6.11
CA THR A 135 14.22 4.61 -6.62
C THR A 135 13.04 4.95 -5.71
N VAL A 136 13.09 6.11 -5.07
CA VAL A 136 11.96 6.63 -4.29
C VAL A 136 10.98 7.33 -5.23
N GLN A 137 9.73 6.89 -5.21
CA GLN A 137 8.67 7.40 -6.07
C GLN A 137 7.50 7.93 -5.26
N THR A 138 7.20 9.21 -5.40
CA THR A 138 5.98 9.78 -4.81
C THR A 138 4.74 9.22 -5.52
N CYS A 139 3.77 8.77 -4.75
CA CYS A 139 2.52 8.25 -5.26
C CYS A 139 1.73 9.36 -5.98
N VAL A 140 1.56 9.22 -7.30
CA VAL A 140 0.82 10.17 -8.15
C VAL A 140 -0.58 10.46 -7.62
N VAL A 141 -1.21 9.46 -7.04
CA VAL A 141 -2.54 9.56 -6.45
C VAL A 141 -2.57 10.51 -5.24
N HIS A 142 -1.63 10.34 -4.33
CA HIS A 142 -1.50 11.22 -3.16
C HIS A 142 -1.12 12.64 -3.58
N LEU A 143 -0.25 12.77 -4.58
CA LEU A 143 0.11 14.07 -5.14
C LEU A 143 -1.11 14.81 -5.71
N ILE A 144 -1.95 14.13 -6.51
CA ILE A 144 -3.19 14.72 -7.05
C ILE A 144 -4.17 15.10 -5.92
N ARG A 145 -4.29 14.26 -4.87
CA ARG A 145 -5.13 14.59 -3.70
C ARG A 145 -4.61 15.82 -2.97
N ALA A 146 -3.29 15.92 -2.77
CA ALA A 146 -2.67 17.09 -2.16
C ALA A 146 -2.91 18.35 -3.01
N ALA A 147 -2.65 18.29 -4.31
CA ALA A 147 -2.88 19.38 -5.26
C ALA A 147 -4.35 19.86 -5.29
N THR A 148 -5.31 18.95 -5.11
CA THR A 148 -6.74 19.27 -5.14
C THR A 148 -7.35 19.53 -3.77
N ARG A 149 -6.55 19.55 -2.70
CA ARG A 149 -7.05 19.71 -1.32
C ARG A 149 -7.80 21.01 -1.10
N PHE A 150 -7.31 22.09 -1.70
CA PHE A 150 -7.87 23.44 -1.56
C PHE A 150 -8.68 23.88 -2.79
N VAL A 151 -8.94 22.97 -3.72
CA VAL A 151 -9.78 23.24 -4.90
C VAL A 151 -11.25 23.11 -4.53
N SER A 152 -12.09 24.07 -4.99
CA SER A 152 -13.55 24.02 -4.79
C SER A 152 -14.14 22.71 -5.32
N TYR A 153 -15.24 22.28 -4.73
CA TYR A 153 -15.89 21.03 -5.14
C TYR A 153 -16.31 21.06 -6.62
N SER A 154 -16.80 22.21 -7.10
CA SER A 154 -17.20 22.43 -8.50
C SER A 154 -16.06 22.28 -9.49
N ASP A 155 -14.88 22.81 -9.15
CA ASP A 155 -13.73 22.87 -10.06
C ASP A 155 -12.83 21.62 -9.95
N ARG A 156 -12.98 20.81 -8.89
CA ARG A 156 -12.11 19.66 -8.63
C ARG A 156 -12.01 18.71 -9.80
N LYS A 157 -13.11 18.41 -10.48
CA LYS A 157 -13.12 17.52 -11.65
C LYS A 157 -12.34 18.13 -12.82
N ALA A 158 -12.49 19.42 -13.06
CA ALA A 158 -11.80 20.15 -14.12
C ALA A 158 -10.29 20.22 -13.84
N VAL A 159 -9.89 20.55 -12.60
CA VAL A 159 -8.48 20.57 -12.17
C VAL A 159 -7.84 19.19 -12.31
N VAL A 160 -8.48 18.12 -11.83
CA VAL A 160 -7.96 16.75 -12.00
C VAL A 160 -7.78 16.38 -13.47
N ALA A 161 -8.72 16.82 -14.33
CA ALA A 161 -8.59 16.59 -15.78
C ALA A 161 -7.43 17.38 -16.39
N ALA A 162 -7.23 18.63 -15.99
CA ALA A 162 -6.16 19.50 -16.45
C ALA A 162 -4.76 19.04 -15.97
N LEU A 163 -4.67 18.40 -14.80
CA LEU A 163 -3.42 17.82 -14.30
C LEU A 163 -3.03 16.50 -15.00
N ARG A 164 -3.96 15.87 -15.74
CA ARG A 164 -3.73 14.57 -16.37
C ARG A 164 -2.54 14.52 -17.34
N PRO A 165 -2.33 15.50 -18.25
CA PRO A 165 -1.19 15.50 -19.15
C PRO A 165 0.15 15.40 -18.44
N ILE A 166 0.30 15.98 -17.24
CA ILE A 166 1.53 16.00 -16.46
C ILE A 166 1.96 14.54 -16.11
N TYR A 167 1.08 13.76 -15.49
CA TYR A 167 1.42 12.39 -15.04
C TYR A 167 1.20 11.31 -16.10
N GLN A 168 0.70 11.66 -17.28
CA GLN A 168 0.61 10.77 -18.45
C GLN A 168 1.63 11.11 -19.52
N ALA A 169 2.49 12.08 -19.29
CA ALA A 169 3.53 12.51 -20.23
C ALA A 169 4.46 11.35 -20.62
N PRO A 170 4.97 11.34 -21.85
CA PRO A 170 5.91 10.32 -22.29
C PRO A 170 7.30 10.49 -21.68
N SER A 171 7.70 11.72 -21.34
CA SER A 171 8.99 12.07 -20.75
C SER A 171 8.83 13.14 -19.66
N GLU A 172 9.92 13.43 -18.95
CA GLU A 172 9.96 14.48 -17.92
C GLU A 172 9.80 15.87 -18.53
N GLU A 173 10.42 16.12 -19.67
CA GLU A 173 10.32 17.39 -20.39
C GLU A 173 8.86 17.66 -20.80
N ALA A 174 8.19 16.67 -21.39
CA ALA A 174 6.77 16.80 -21.76
C ALA A 174 5.86 16.97 -20.54
N ALA A 175 6.24 16.40 -19.39
CA ALA A 175 5.53 16.60 -18.12
C ALA A 175 5.68 18.04 -17.61
N TRP A 176 6.90 18.61 -17.76
CA TRP A 176 7.15 19.99 -17.38
C TRP A 176 6.38 20.99 -18.26
N GLU A 177 6.42 20.83 -19.59
CA GLU A 177 5.62 21.62 -20.51
C GLU A 177 4.11 21.57 -20.19
N ALA A 178 3.62 20.37 -19.81
CA ALA A 178 2.23 20.22 -19.39
C ALA A 178 1.93 20.94 -18.05
N LEU A 179 2.88 20.98 -17.12
CA LEU A 179 2.76 21.75 -15.87
C LEU A 179 2.74 23.26 -16.16
N GLU A 180 3.63 23.78 -17.00
CA GLU A 180 3.64 25.19 -17.42
C GLU A 180 2.33 25.59 -18.13
N THR A 181 1.82 24.69 -18.99
CA THR A 181 0.52 24.89 -19.65
C THR A 181 -0.62 24.96 -18.64
N PHE A 182 -0.60 24.09 -17.62
CA PHE A 182 -1.58 24.14 -16.54
C PHE A 182 -1.45 25.42 -15.71
N GLU A 183 -0.24 25.83 -15.36
CA GLU A 183 0.04 27.06 -14.61
C GLU A 183 -0.47 28.31 -15.34
N ALA A 184 -0.26 28.39 -16.66
CA ALA A 184 -0.76 29.50 -17.49
C ALA A 184 -2.28 29.50 -17.69
N SER A 185 -2.97 28.39 -17.41
CA SER A 185 -4.42 28.27 -17.58
C SER A 185 -5.19 29.05 -16.51
N GLU A 186 -6.48 29.34 -16.78
CA GLU A 186 -7.38 29.98 -15.81
C GLU A 186 -7.46 29.19 -14.49
N LEU A 187 -7.46 27.85 -14.56
CA LEU A 187 -7.49 26.99 -13.38
C LEU A 187 -6.17 27.04 -12.60
N GLY A 188 -5.03 27.05 -13.28
CA GLY A 188 -3.71 27.17 -12.64
C GLY A 188 -3.57 28.52 -11.92
N GLN A 189 -3.98 29.60 -12.55
CA GLN A 189 -4.00 30.95 -11.96
C GLN A 189 -4.93 31.05 -10.74
N ARG A 190 -6.09 30.38 -10.80
CA ARG A 190 -7.06 30.33 -9.69
C ARG A 190 -6.59 29.45 -8.52
N TYR A 191 -5.83 28.39 -8.81
CA TYR A 191 -5.36 27.41 -7.82
C TYR A 191 -3.83 27.26 -7.82
N PRO A 192 -3.05 28.30 -7.51
CA PRO A 192 -1.58 28.24 -7.56
C PRO A 192 -0.99 27.23 -6.56
N ALA A 193 -1.74 26.86 -5.51
CA ALA A 193 -1.35 25.81 -4.58
C ALA A 193 -1.29 24.43 -5.25
N ALA A 194 -2.10 24.17 -6.27
CA ALA A 194 -2.05 22.93 -7.04
C ALA A 194 -0.77 22.87 -7.89
N VAL A 195 -0.36 23.97 -8.50
CA VAL A 195 0.91 24.08 -9.24
C VAL A 195 2.09 23.81 -8.29
N ARG A 196 2.16 24.56 -7.18
CA ARG A 196 3.23 24.42 -6.18
C ARG A 196 3.37 23.00 -5.66
N THR A 197 2.27 22.28 -5.45
CA THR A 197 2.31 20.89 -4.99
C THR A 197 3.11 19.99 -5.97
N PHE A 198 2.97 20.20 -7.28
CA PHE A 198 3.74 19.45 -8.27
C PHE A 198 5.20 19.93 -8.34
N THR A 199 5.42 21.24 -8.33
CA THR A 199 6.79 21.82 -8.38
C THR A 199 7.62 21.37 -7.16
N ASP A 200 7.07 21.46 -5.96
CA ASP A 200 7.77 21.09 -4.72
C ASP A 200 8.08 19.58 -4.63
N SER A 201 7.31 18.76 -5.35
CA SER A 201 7.47 17.31 -5.37
C SER A 201 8.17 16.79 -6.63
N TRP A 202 8.63 17.66 -7.51
CA TRP A 202 9.04 17.32 -8.88
C TRP A 202 10.07 16.19 -8.95
N GLU A 203 11.19 16.33 -8.27
CA GLU A 203 12.28 15.36 -8.27
C GLU A 203 11.87 13.97 -7.77
N ARG A 204 10.90 13.89 -6.86
CA ARG A 204 10.38 12.64 -6.29
C ARG A 204 9.15 12.11 -7.04
N PHE A 205 8.54 12.94 -7.88
CA PHE A 205 7.38 12.59 -8.69
C PHE A 205 7.80 12.03 -10.06
N THR A 206 8.80 12.62 -10.72
CA THR A 206 9.16 12.32 -12.10
C THR A 206 9.92 11.01 -12.35
N PRO A 207 10.59 10.36 -11.37
CA PRO A 207 11.38 9.15 -11.65
C PRO A 207 10.61 8.06 -12.41
N PHE A 208 9.28 7.91 -12.18
CA PHE A 208 8.50 6.90 -12.90
C PHE A 208 8.43 7.17 -14.42
N LEU A 209 8.63 8.41 -14.89
CA LEU A 209 8.62 8.76 -16.30
C LEU A 209 9.84 8.18 -17.05
N ALA A 210 10.91 7.87 -16.34
CA ALA A 210 12.07 7.18 -16.91
C ALA A 210 11.84 5.68 -17.15
N PHE A 211 10.82 5.09 -16.48
CA PHE A 211 10.55 3.66 -16.62
C PHE A 211 9.78 3.31 -17.90
N PRO A 212 9.99 2.09 -18.43
CA PRO A 212 9.22 1.59 -19.55
C PRO A 212 7.71 1.53 -19.26
N PRO A 213 6.83 1.59 -20.27
CA PRO A 213 5.38 1.74 -20.08
C PRO A 213 4.73 0.67 -19.22
N MET A 214 5.21 -0.59 -19.24
CA MET A 214 4.64 -1.64 -18.39
C MET A 214 5.01 -1.48 -16.92
N VAL A 215 6.23 -1.04 -16.64
CA VAL A 215 6.69 -0.71 -15.28
C VAL A 215 5.92 0.49 -14.74
N ARG A 216 5.75 1.56 -15.55
CA ARG A 216 4.90 2.72 -15.17
C ARG A 216 3.49 2.29 -14.77
N ARG A 217 2.88 1.33 -15.46
CA ARG A 217 1.55 0.79 -15.14
C ARG A 217 1.51 0.02 -13.82
N VAL A 218 2.61 -0.56 -13.41
CA VAL A 218 2.72 -1.22 -12.09
C VAL A 218 2.82 -0.18 -10.98
N ILE A 219 3.69 0.82 -11.14
CA ILE A 219 3.97 1.87 -10.16
C ILE A 219 2.77 2.83 -10.05
N SER A 220 2.30 3.32 -11.19
CA SER A 220 1.21 4.29 -11.31
C SER A 220 0.17 3.81 -12.32
N PRO A 221 -0.81 3.00 -11.91
CA PRO A 221 -1.82 2.49 -12.82
C PRO A 221 -2.65 3.63 -13.43
N PRO A 222 -3.04 3.54 -14.72
CA PRO A 222 -3.78 4.57 -15.40
C PRO A 222 -5.12 4.85 -14.70
N LEU A 223 -5.37 6.13 -14.43
CA LEU A 223 -6.61 6.62 -13.86
C LEU A 223 -7.72 6.56 -14.94
N ARG A 224 -8.41 5.42 -15.07
CA ARG A 224 -9.52 5.25 -16.02
C ARG A 224 -10.85 5.58 -15.34
N GLY A 225 -11.56 6.60 -15.82
CA GLY A 225 -12.98 6.94 -15.48
C GLY A 225 -13.25 7.13 -14.00
N ARG A 226 -14.30 7.81 -13.56
CA ARG A 226 -14.69 8.10 -12.16
C ARG A 226 -13.61 7.74 -11.12
N CYS A 227 -12.63 8.62 -10.95
CA CYS A 227 -11.53 8.54 -9.97
C CYS A 227 -11.20 7.09 -9.56
N PRO A 228 -10.46 6.31 -10.38
CA PRO A 228 -10.13 4.93 -10.03
C PRO A 228 -8.92 4.88 -9.09
N LEU A 229 -8.85 5.82 -8.19
CA LEU A 229 -7.95 5.93 -7.05
C LEU A 229 -7.98 4.70 -6.12
N HIS A 230 -8.79 3.69 -6.46
CA HIS A 230 -9.16 2.60 -5.55
C HIS A 230 -8.68 1.21 -5.96
N GLN A 231 -7.85 1.05 -7.01
CA GLN A 231 -7.81 -0.29 -7.59
C GLN A 231 -6.61 -1.21 -7.29
N ARG A 232 -5.50 -0.79 -6.64
CA ARG A 232 -4.43 -1.77 -6.39
C ARG A 232 -3.81 -1.81 -5.00
N ILE A 233 -3.19 -0.76 -4.50
CA ILE A 233 -2.84 -0.68 -3.07
C ILE A 233 -4.09 -0.31 -2.31
N GLU A 234 -4.86 0.60 -2.87
CA GLU A 234 -6.15 1.01 -2.36
C GLU A 234 -7.18 -0.12 -2.26
N ALA A 235 -7.04 -1.23 -2.99
CA ALA A 235 -7.94 -2.38 -2.77
C ALA A 235 -7.69 -3.01 -1.40
N ALA A 236 -6.45 -3.14 -0.94
CA ALA A 236 -6.16 -3.59 0.41
C ALA A 236 -6.49 -2.49 1.42
N SER A 237 -5.96 -1.28 1.24
CA SER A 237 -6.25 -0.12 2.10
C SER A 237 -7.74 0.24 2.11
N TYR A 238 -8.47 0.11 0.99
CA TYR A 238 -9.91 0.30 0.94
C TYR A 238 -10.66 -0.77 1.76
N GLN A 239 -10.30 -2.04 1.62
CA GLN A 239 -10.92 -3.10 2.41
C GLN A 239 -10.60 -2.95 3.89
N LEU A 240 -9.36 -2.59 4.22
CA LEU A 240 -8.97 -2.29 5.60
C LEU A 240 -9.71 -1.06 6.15
N ARG A 241 -9.83 0.02 5.36
CA ARG A 241 -10.67 1.17 5.72
C ARG A 241 -12.13 0.78 5.91
N LYS A 242 -12.67 -0.13 5.11
CA LYS A 242 -14.06 -0.62 5.29
C LYS A 242 -14.22 -1.35 6.61
N VAL A 243 -13.24 -2.16 7.01
CA VAL A 243 -13.27 -2.89 8.29
C VAL A 243 -13.09 -1.94 9.48
N THR A 244 -12.22 -0.92 9.36
CA THR A 244 -11.97 0.05 10.43
C THR A 244 -13.07 1.11 10.55
N ARG A 245 -13.69 1.52 9.44
CA ARG A 245 -14.68 2.60 9.39
C ARG A 245 -15.94 2.31 10.20
N ASN A 246 -16.34 1.05 10.30
CA ASN A 246 -17.51 0.63 11.06
C ASN A 246 -17.26 0.57 12.58
N ARG A 247 -16.01 0.82 13.02
CA ARG A 247 -15.64 0.85 14.42
C ARG A 247 -15.47 2.30 14.89
N GLY A 248 -16.09 2.67 15.99
CA GLY A 248 -15.97 4.01 16.57
C GLY A 248 -14.51 4.33 16.93
N HIS A 249 -13.87 3.44 17.70
CA HIS A 249 -12.46 3.50 18.07
C HIS A 249 -11.96 2.11 18.50
N PHE A 250 -10.64 1.94 18.47
CA PHE A 250 -9.96 0.77 19.01
C PHE A 250 -9.58 1.01 20.47
N PRO A 251 -9.63 -0.02 21.35
CA PRO A 251 -9.24 0.11 22.75
C PRO A 251 -7.73 0.29 22.94
N SER A 252 -6.89 -0.20 22.01
CA SER A 252 -5.42 -0.08 22.02
C SER A 252 -4.85 -0.22 20.61
N ASP A 253 -3.57 0.12 20.43
CA ASP A 253 -2.84 -0.06 19.18
C ASP A 253 -2.77 -1.55 18.79
N GLU A 254 -2.53 -2.43 19.73
CA GLU A 254 -2.50 -3.89 19.54
C GLU A 254 -3.84 -4.43 19.03
N ALA A 255 -4.96 -3.95 19.58
CA ALA A 255 -6.29 -4.34 19.12
C ALA A 255 -6.55 -3.90 17.66
N ALA A 256 -6.01 -2.75 17.27
CA ALA A 256 -6.06 -2.26 15.90
C ALA A 256 -5.23 -3.16 14.97
N VAL A 257 -3.99 -3.48 15.36
CA VAL A 257 -3.09 -4.37 14.59
C VAL A 257 -3.70 -5.76 14.43
N LYS A 258 -4.25 -6.36 15.49
CA LYS A 258 -4.96 -7.67 15.43
C LYS A 258 -6.08 -7.67 14.41
N LEU A 259 -6.94 -6.64 14.42
CA LEU A 259 -8.06 -6.58 13.46
C LEU A 259 -7.56 -6.38 12.04
N LEU A 260 -6.58 -5.52 11.83
CA LEU A 260 -5.99 -5.27 10.51
C LEU A 260 -5.35 -6.55 9.97
N TRP A 261 -4.59 -7.26 10.80
CA TRP A 261 -3.99 -8.55 10.44
C TRP A 261 -5.05 -9.60 10.04
N LEU A 262 -6.11 -9.78 10.85
CA LEU A 262 -7.21 -10.68 10.50
C LEU A 262 -7.89 -10.29 9.18
N ALA A 263 -8.05 -8.99 8.92
CA ALA A 263 -8.62 -8.52 7.68
C ALA A 263 -7.70 -8.82 6.49
N ILE A 264 -6.38 -8.70 6.66
CA ILE A 264 -5.37 -9.06 5.65
C ILE A 264 -5.42 -10.54 5.35
N CYS A 265 -5.37 -11.41 6.38
CA CYS A 265 -5.50 -12.87 6.21
C CYS A 265 -6.76 -13.22 5.43
N ASN A 266 -7.91 -12.64 5.78
CA ASN A 266 -9.16 -12.87 5.06
C ASN A 266 -9.14 -12.40 3.60
N ILE A 267 -8.42 -11.30 3.29
CA ILE A 267 -8.25 -10.79 1.93
C ILE A 267 -7.36 -11.74 1.12
N GLU A 268 -6.24 -12.16 1.70
CA GLU A 268 -5.27 -13.07 1.08
C GLU A 268 -5.87 -14.44 0.82
N ASP A 269 -6.57 -15.02 1.79
CA ASP A 269 -7.30 -16.29 1.65
C ASP A 269 -8.35 -16.28 0.55
N LYS A 270 -9.17 -15.22 0.47
CA LYS A 270 -10.16 -15.08 -0.59
C LYS A 270 -9.50 -15.02 -1.97
N ARG A 271 -8.39 -14.32 -2.08
CA ARG A 271 -7.62 -14.20 -3.33
C ARG A 271 -6.93 -15.50 -3.71
N ALA A 272 -6.38 -16.24 -2.74
CA ALA A 272 -5.81 -17.56 -2.95
C ALA A 272 -6.86 -18.54 -3.47
N ARG A 273 -8.04 -18.61 -2.84
CA ARG A 273 -9.18 -19.44 -3.29
C ARG A 273 -9.68 -19.06 -4.68
N GLN A 274 -9.71 -17.78 -5.01
CA GLN A 274 -10.12 -17.31 -6.33
C GLN A 274 -9.12 -17.75 -7.41
N ARG A 275 -7.81 -17.61 -7.15
CA ARG A 275 -6.76 -18.09 -8.07
C ARG A 275 -6.82 -19.61 -8.29
N GLN A 276 -7.03 -20.37 -7.23
CA GLN A 276 -7.21 -21.82 -7.36
C GLN A 276 -8.39 -22.18 -8.28
N LYS A 277 -9.54 -21.48 -8.13
CA LYS A 277 -10.71 -21.65 -9.01
C LYS A 277 -10.42 -21.28 -10.46
N GLU A 278 -9.69 -20.19 -10.69
CA GLU A 278 -9.30 -19.74 -12.05
C GLU A 278 -8.30 -20.71 -12.69
N GLN A 279 -7.34 -21.21 -11.92
CA GLN A 279 -6.40 -22.24 -12.37
C GLN A 279 -7.10 -23.55 -12.68
N GLN A 280 -8.09 -23.96 -11.90
CA GLN A 280 -8.89 -25.15 -12.18
C GLN A 280 -9.75 -25.00 -13.43
N LYS A 281 -10.34 -23.80 -13.66
CA LYS A 281 -11.10 -23.51 -14.89
C LYS A 281 -10.21 -23.46 -16.15
N GLY A 282 -8.97 -22.93 -16.01
CA GLY A 282 -8.00 -22.92 -17.12
C GLY A 282 -7.31 -24.26 -17.38
N ARG A 283 -7.48 -25.24 -16.49
CA ARG A 283 -6.80 -26.54 -16.49
C ARG A 283 -7.61 -27.71 -17.05
N ALA A 284 -8.72 -27.48 -17.71
CA ALA A 284 -9.35 -28.56 -18.49
C ALA A 284 -8.40 -29.16 -19.57
N GLY A 285 -7.12 -28.83 -19.58
CA GLY A 285 -6.13 -29.29 -20.53
C GLY A 285 -4.67 -29.45 -20.10
N LYS A 286 -4.23 -29.21 -18.86
CA LYS A 286 -2.80 -29.41 -18.49
C LYS A 286 -2.57 -29.78 -17.01
N SER A 287 -1.72 -30.82 -16.81
CA SER A 287 -1.28 -31.46 -15.56
C SER A 287 -0.80 -30.51 -14.46
N ALA A 288 -1.15 -30.88 -13.20
CA ALA A 288 -0.85 -30.11 -12.01
C ALA A 288 0.60 -30.27 -11.56
N THR A 289 1.32 -29.19 -11.39
CA THR A 289 2.49 -29.12 -10.52
C THR A 289 2.01 -28.67 -9.15
N THR A 290 2.33 -29.45 -8.13
CA THR A 290 2.06 -29.22 -6.71
C THR A 290 2.73 -27.89 -6.34
N GLY A 291 1.93 -26.82 -6.14
CA GLY A 291 2.45 -25.49 -5.92
C GLY A 291 2.17 -24.97 -4.52
N ARG A 292 3.17 -24.41 -3.93
CA ARG A 292 3.19 -23.48 -2.80
C ARG A 292 1.89 -22.67 -2.73
N LEU A 293 1.30 -22.53 -1.56
CA LEU A 293 0.21 -21.61 -1.28
C LEU A 293 0.64 -20.20 -1.71
N ILE A 294 -0.02 -19.68 -2.75
CA ILE A 294 0.28 -18.36 -3.29
C ILE A 294 -0.61 -17.35 -2.56
N GLU A 295 -0.01 -16.50 -1.76
CA GLU A 295 -0.66 -15.44 -0.99
C GLU A 295 -0.68 -14.13 -1.81
N GLY A 296 -1.74 -13.31 -1.69
CA GLY A 296 -1.82 -11.99 -2.30
C GLY A 296 -2.47 -11.89 -3.70
N ALA A 297 -2.54 -10.71 -4.27
CA ALA A 297 -3.09 -10.44 -5.61
C ALA A 297 -1.98 -10.37 -6.65
N ILE A 298 -2.15 -11.06 -7.78
CA ILE A 298 -1.21 -10.96 -8.91
C ILE A 298 -1.28 -9.56 -9.55
N THR A 299 -0.12 -9.00 -9.82
CA THR A 299 0.02 -7.74 -10.54
C THR A 299 -0.25 -7.95 -12.02
N THR A 300 -1.21 -7.22 -12.59
CA THR A 300 -1.57 -7.35 -14.01
C THR A 300 -0.39 -6.99 -14.91
N ASN A 301 -0.14 -7.80 -15.94
CA ASN A 301 0.97 -7.67 -16.87
C ASN A 301 2.35 -7.75 -16.22
N TRP A 302 2.46 -8.46 -15.07
CA TRP A 302 3.70 -8.54 -14.31
C TRP A 302 4.85 -9.14 -15.13
N LYS A 303 4.62 -10.22 -15.88
CA LYS A 303 5.66 -10.85 -16.71
C LYS A 303 6.33 -9.86 -17.67
N GLN A 304 5.53 -8.99 -18.29
CA GLN A 304 6.05 -7.95 -19.20
C GLN A 304 6.80 -6.85 -18.42
N ALA A 305 6.28 -6.45 -17.27
CA ALA A 305 6.95 -5.47 -16.43
C ALA A 305 8.26 -6.02 -15.86
N LEU A 306 8.28 -7.28 -15.40
CA LEU A 306 9.49 -7.93 -14.90
C LEU A 306 10.55 -8.06 -16.01
N GLN A 307 10.16 -8.43 -17.22
CA GLN A 307 11.05 -8.48 -18.37
C GLN A 307 11.65 -7.09 -18.68
N GLN A 308 10.87 -6.03 -18.59
CA GLN A 308 11.37 -4.67 -18.76
C GLN A 308 12.29 -4.24 -17.59
N LEU A 309 11.97 -4.64 -16.37
CA LEU A 309 12.82 -4.40 -15.21
C LEU A 309 14.14 -5.18 -15.29
N SER A 310 14.14 -6.43 -15.78
CA SER A 310 15.36 -7.22 -15.95
C SER A 310 16.31 -6.63 -17.02
N LEU A 311 15.75 -5.95 -18.02
CA LEU A 311 16.56 -5.18 -18.98
C LEU A 311 17.14 -3.89 -18.38
N ALA A 312 16.37 -3.21 -17.52
CA ALA A 312 16.78 -1.98 -16.86
C ALA A 312 17.76 -2.23 -15.68
N TYR A 313 17.61 -3.34 -15.00
CA TYR A 313 18.37 -3.71 -13.80
C TYR A 313 18.89 -5.16 -13.87
N PRO A 314 19.72 -5.51 -14.91
CA PRO A 314 20.12 -6.90 -15.14
C PRO A 314 20.86 -7.50 -13.95
N ASP A 315 21.79 -6.77 -13.34
CA ASP A 315 22.62 -7.26 -12.24
C ASP A 315 21.84 -7.47 -10.92
N ARG A 316 20.68 -6.82 -10.79
CA ARG A 316 19.85 -6.89 -9.58
C ARG A 316 18.70 -7.89 -9.69
N ILE A 317 18.22 -8.16 -10.90
CA ILE A 317 17.07 -9.05 -11.14
C ILE A 317 17.49 -10.44 -11.61
N ASN A 318 18.44 -10.55 -12.57
CA ASN A 318 18.78 -11.84 -13.17
C ASN A 318 19.28 -12.88 -12.17
N PRO A 319 19.98 -12.55 -11.06
CA PRO A 319 20.34 -13.52 -10.04
C PRO A 319 19.12 -14.16 -9.33
N HIS A 320 17.93 -13.60 -9.48
CA HIS A 320 16.69 -14.05 -8.84
C HIS A 320 15.69 -14.68 -9.83
N LEU A 321 15.99 -14.69 -11.14
CA LEU A 321 15.21 -15.38 -12.17
C LEU A 321 15.60 -16.85 -12.25
#